data_1e6ffcf2ab7a0d260dba92c8c38dc531
#
_entry.id   1e6ffcf2ab7a0d260dba92c8c38dc531
#
_cell.length_a   1.000
_cell.length_b   1.000
_cell.length_c   1.000
_cell.angle_alpha   90.00
_cell.angle_beta   90.00
_cell.angle_gamma   90.00
#
_symmetry.space_group_name_H-M   'P 1'
#
loop_
_entity.id
_entity.type
_entity.pdbx_description
1 polymer ?
#
loop_
_entity_poly.entity_id
_entity_poly.type
_entity_poly.pdbx_seq_one_letter_code
_entity_poly.pdbx_strand_id
1 'polypeptide(L)'
;MRKLVVTLVAITALLAGFYLSARHFSEPVVVAQPASGSSLVGTYRPDFQLGNSIGVSVTPADYAGKTILINFWATWCVPCRNEMPMLMDLQQQYGSAGLQVVGIALDDAKTVKGFIKTYRITYPILVGEADVFETSLAYGNGEGVLPYSVLVDKTGIVRWQYAGIIQHDKISSLLSELL
;
A
#
# COMPACT_ATOMS: atom_id res chain seq x y z
N MET A 1 13.31 10.57 71.14
CA MET A 1 14.03 9.66 70.20
C MET A 1 13.13 8.69 69.48
N ARG A 2 12.20 7.99 70.16
CA ARG A 2 11.29 6.99 69.49
C ARG A 2 10.40 7.57 68.40
N LYS A 3 9.85 8.78 68.53
CA LYS A 3 8.97 9.43 67.51
C LYS A 3 9.78 9.87 66.26
N LEU A 4 11.06 10.24 66.40
CA LEU A 4 11.91 10.64 65.28
C LEU A 4 12.31 9.46 64.38
N VAL A 5 12.55 8.30 65.00
CA VAL A 5 12.90 7.04 64.28
C VAL A 5 11.69 6.54 63.48
N VAL A 6 10.49 6.58 64.04
CA VAL A 6 9.26 6.14 63.33
C VAL A 6 8.95 7.01 62.13
N THR A 7 9.13 8.32 62.21
CA THR A 7 8.94 9.23 61.05
C THR A 7 9.98 9.02 59.97
N LEU A 8 11.26 8.76 60.33
CA LEU A 8 12.28 8.48 59.34
C LEU A 8 12.05 7.16 58.59
N VAL A 9 11.59 6.10 59.27
CA VAL A 9 11.24 4.80 58.65
C VAL A 9 10.04 4.93 57.73
N ALA A 10 9.03 5.74 58.10
CA ALA A 10 7.86 5.96 57.23
C ALA A 10 8.22 6.73 55.95
N ILE A 11 9.10 7.73 56.03
CA ILE A 11 9.54 8.50 54.86
C ILE A 11 10.37 7.63 53.90
N THR A 12 11.27 6.79 54.43
CA THR A 12 12.07 5.89 53.59
C THR A 12 11.23 4.82 52.91
N ALA A 13 10.21 4.30 53.56
CA ALA A 13 9.27 3.34 52.94
C ALA A 13 8.42 3.96 51.82
N LEU A 14 7.98 5.23 52.02
CA LEU A 14 7.25 5.95 50.98
C LEU A 14 8.11 6.29 49.75
N LEU A 15 9.35 6.68 49.99
CA LEU A 15 10.31 6.97 48.90
C LEU A 15 10.71 5.70 48.14
N ALA A 16 10.87 4.56 48.81
CA ALA A 16 11.18 3.29 48.21
C ALA A 16 9.96 2.77 47.37
N GLY A 17 8.73 2.92 47.90
CA GLY A 17 7.50 2.58 47.17
C GLY A 17 7.31 3.42 45.92
N PHE A 18 7.60 4.73 45.99
CA PHE A 18 7.53 5.63 44.83
C PHE A 18 8.60 5.27 43.78
N TYR A 19 9.80 4.94 44.22
CA TYR A 19 10.94 4.58 43.33
C TYR A 19 10.68 3.23 42.62
N LEU A 20 10.10 2.25 43.31
CA LEU A 20 9.69 0.97 42.74
C LEU A 20 8.50 1.12 41.76
N SER A 21 7.53 1.97 42.08
CA SER A 21 6.39 2.26 41.21
C SER A 21 6.83 3.00 39.94
N ALA A 22 7.81 3.92 40.02
CA ALA A 22 8.33 4.64 38.87
C ALA A 22 9.08 3.73 37.86
N ARG A 23 9.66 2.63 38.34
CA ARG A 23 10.32 1.67 37.45
C ARG A 23 9.38 0.77 36.65
N HIS A 24 8.13 0.62 37.08
CA HIS A 24 7.12 -0.17 36.33
C HIS A 24 6.46 0.58 35.19
N PHE A 25 6.68 1.92 35.05
CA PHE A 25 6.07 2.73 33.98
C PHE A 25 7.00 3.00 32.79
N SER A 26 8.17 2.37 32.72
CA SER A 26 9.11 2.54 31.62
C SER A 26 9.27 1.31 30.76
N GLU A 27 8.15 0.64 30.40
CA GLU A 27 8.20 -0.19 29.22
C GLU A 27 8.26 0.75 28.02
N PRO A 28 9.33 0.69 27.17
CA PRO A 28 9.31 1.42 25.93
C PRO A 28 8.12 0.88 25.11
N VAL A 29 7.15 1.75 24.84
CA VAL A 29 6.17 1.48 23.79
C VAL A 29 7.01 1.26 22.53
N VAL A 30 7.20 0.02 22.15
CA VAL A 30 7.73 -0.33 20.84
C VAL A 30 6.64 0.10 19.86
N VAL A 31 6.70 1.37 19.46
CA VAL A 31 6.03 1.82 18.26
C VAL A 31 6.67 0.99 17.16
N ALA A 32 5.93 0.00 16.66
CA ALA A 32 6.33 -0.71 15.46
C ALA A 32 6.57 0.38 14.40
N GLN A 33 7.85 0.61 14.08
CA GLN A 33 8.18 1.46 12.94
C GLN A 33 7.50 0.82 11.74
N PRO A 34 6.74 1.59 10.94
CA PRO A 34 6.27 1.07 9.67
C PRO A 34 7.51 0.54 8.95
N ALA A 35 7.47 -0.73 8.60
CA ALA A 35 8.58 -1.37 7.90
C ALA A 35 8.90 -0.49 6.68
N SER A 36 10.09 0.07 6.63
CA SER A 36 10.63 0.74 5.44
C SER A 36 10.34 -0.21 4.29
N GLY A 37 9.63 0.26 3.24
CA GLY A 37 9.05 -0.58 2.22
C GLY A 37 10.02 -1.64 1.71
N SER A 38 9.84 -2.87 2.17
CA SER A 38 10.69 -3.98 1.77
C SER A 38 10.38 -4.32 0.33
N SER A 39 11.41 -4.45 -0.50
CA SER A 39 11.23 -4.90 -1.88
C SER A 39 10.60 -6.29 -1.87
N LEU A 40 9.46 -6.44 -2.55
CA LEU A 40 8.79 -7.71 -2.78
C LEU A 40 9.25 -8.41 -4.08
N VAL A 41 10.19 -7.81 -4.81
CA VAL A 41 10.68 -8.37 -6.06
C VAL A 41 11.23 -9.78 -5.84
N GLY A 42 10.72 -10.74 -6.61
CA GLY A 42 11.04 -12.17 -6.48
C GLY A 42 10.15 -12.94 -5.50
N THR A 43 9.24 -12.29 -4.78
CA THR A 43 8.28 -12.96 -3.87
C THR A 43 6.91 -13.11 -4.52
N TYR A 44 6.09 -14.00 -3.97
CA TYR A 44 4.68 -14.09 -4.36
C TYR A 44 3.94 -12.83 -3.91
N ARG A 45 3.08 -12.29 -4.77
CA ARG A 45 2.29 -11.09 -4.49
C ARG A 45 1.41 -11.26 -3.25
N PRO A 46 1.15 -10.20 -2.48
CA PRO A 46 0.09 -10.19 -1.49
C PRO A 46 -1.29 -10.41 -2.11
N ASP A 47 -2.22 -10.95 -1.33
CA ASP A 47 -3.63 -10.99 -1.70
C ASP A 47 -4.35 -9.70 -1.31
N PHE A 48 -5.44 -9.41 -2.00
CA PHE A 48 -6.39 -8.36 -1.65
C PHE A 48 -7.82 -8.79 -1.98
N GLN A 49 -8.77 -8.12 -1.37
CA GLN A 49 -10.19 -8.17 -1.75
C GLN A 49 -10.74 -6.75 -1.70
N LEU A 50 -10.91 -6.13 -2.86
CA LEU A 50 -11.33 -4.74 -3.01
C LEU A 50 -12.57 -4.63 -3.88
N GLY A 51 -13.39 -3.61 -3.65
CA GLY A 51 -14.53 -3.28 -4.50
C GLY A 51 -14.10 -2.56 -5.78
N ASN A 52 -14.77 -2.78 -6.89
CA ASN A 52 -14.69 -1.88 -8.03
C ASN A 52 -15.67 -0.69 -7.86
N SER A 53 -15.66 0.27 -8.79
CA SER A 53 -16.48 1.50 -8.73
C SER A 53 -18.00 1.26 -8.76
N ILE A 54 -18.47 0.02 -8.93
CA ILE A 54 -19.87 -0.39 -8.85
C ILE A 54 -20.13 -1.40 -7.71
N GLY A 55 -19.17 -1.60 -6.81
CA GLY A 55 -19.31 -2.43 -5.61
C GLY A 55 -19.11 -3.94 -5.81
N VAL A 56 -18.64 -4.39 -6.98
CA VAL A 56 -18.31 -5.80 -7.20
C VAL A 56 -16.94 -6.08 -6.58
N SER A 57 -16.88 -7.11 -5.73
CA SER A 57 -15.64 -7.56 -5.10
C SER A 57 -14.71 -8.21 -6.12
N VAL A 58 -13.44 -7.83 -6.10
CA VAL A 58 -12.39 -8.29 -7.00
C VAL A 58 -11.19 -8.72 -6.18
N THR A 59 -10.56 -9.80 -6.60
CA THR A 59 -9.35 -10.38 -6.00
C THR A 59 -8.26 -10.56 -7.08
N PRO A 60 -7.01 -10.77 -6.72
CA PRO A 60 -5.98 -11.08 -7.71
C PRO A 60 -6.26 -12.37 -8.51
N ALA A 61 -7.06 -13.30 -7.98
CA ALA A 61 -7.43 -14.52 -8.68
C ALA A 61 -8.29 -14.26 -9.94
N ASP A 62 -9.02 -13.13 -9.98
CA ASP A 62 -9.81 -12.73 -11.16
C ASP A 62 -8.93 -12.41 -12.37
N TYR A 63 -7.64 -12.24 -12.14
CA TYR A 63 -6.63 -11.97 -13.18
C TYR A 63 -5.64 -13.15 -13.36
N ALA A 64 -6.01 -14.35 -12.91
CA ALA A 64 -5.13 -15.52 -12.99
C ALA A 64 -4.63 -15.77 -14.42
N GLY A 65 -3.34 -16.10 -14.56
CA GLY A 65 -2.68 -16.35 -15.84
C GLY A 65 -2.31 -15.10 -16.65
N LYS A 66 -2.58 -13.90 -16.13
CA LYS A 66 -2.15 -12.63 -16.73
C LYS A 66 -0.94 -12.04 -16.02
N THR A 67 -0.15 -11.29 -16.75
CA THR A 67 0.80 -10.34 -16.15
C THR A 67 0.02 -9.10 -15.74
N ILE A 68 0.12 -8.69 -14.46
CA ILE A 68 -0.69 -7.62 -13.90
C ILE A 68 0.20 -6.41 -13.63
N LEU A 69 -0.15 -5.25 -14.20
CA LEU A 69 0.42 -3.96 -13.80
C LEU A 69 -0.57 -3.27 -12.84
N ILE A 70 -0.29 -3.37 -11.56
CA ILE A 70 -1.04 -2.68 -10.50
C ILE A 70 -0.51 -1.25 -10.39
N ASN A 71 -1.42 -0.28 -10.35
CA ASN A 71 -1.08 1.13 -10.17
C ASN A 71 -1.96 1.74 -9.07
N PHE A 72 -1.34 2.12 -7.94
CA PHE A 72 -1.99 2.82 -6.84
C PHE A 72 -2.00 4.33 -7.13
N TRP A 73 -3.17 4.94 -7.05
CA TRP A 73 -3.39 6.32 -7.44
C TRP A 73 -4.52 6.98 -6.65
N ALA A 74 -4.77 8.29 -6.88
CA ALA A 74 -5.94 9.00 -6.37
C ALA A 74 -6.38 10.09 -7.36
N THR A 75 -7.65 10.51 -7.29
CA THR A 75 -8.19 11.55 -8.20
C THR A 75 -7.54 12.92 -7.99
N TRP A 76 -7.10 13.22 -6.79
CA TRP A 76 -6.39 14.44 -6.41
C TRP A 76 -4.88 14.41 -6.73
N CYS A 77 -4.33 13.25 -7.07
CA CYS A 77 -2.92 13.06 -7.38
C CYS A 77 -2.62 13.52 -8.83
N VAL A 78 -2.06 14.69 -9.00
CA VAL A 78 -1.74 15.24 -10.33
C VAL A 78 -0.77 14.36 -11.12
N PRO A 79 0.38 13.89 -10.56
CA PRO A 79 1.28 13.01 -11.30
C PRO A 79 0.61 11.69 -11.71
N CYS A 80 -0.29 11.13 -10.90
CA CYS A 80 -1.03 9.92 -11.25
C CYS A 80 -1.91 10.13 -12.50
N ARG A 81 -2.60 11.27 -12.59
CA ARG A 81 -3.43 11.60 -13.76
C ARG A 81 -2.61 11.74 -15.04
N ASN A 82 -1.38 12.23 -14.92
CA ASN A 82 -0.50 12.44 -16.06
C ASN A 82 0.00 11.11 -16.69
N GLU A 83 0.09 10.03 -15.92
CA GLU A 83 0.52 8.72 -16.45
C GLU A 83 -0.63 7.84 -16.98
N MET A 84 -1.90 8.16 -16.66
CA MET A 84 -3.05 7.36 -17.09
C MET A 84 -3.18 7.15 -18.60
N PRO A 85 -2.93 8.14 -19.48
CA PRO A 85 -2.94 7.90 -20.92
C PRO A 85 -1.97 6.79 -21.32
N MET A 86 -0.75 6.80 -20.78
CA MET A 86 0.24 5.76 -21.04
C MET A 86 -0.23 4.39 -20.55
N LEU A 87 -0.87 4.32 -19.38
CA LEU A 87 -1.41 3.06 -18.85
C LEU A 87 -2.54 2.50 -19.75
N MET A 88 -3.39 3.37 -20.32
CA MET A 88 -4.40 2.98 -21.32
C MET A 88 -3.75 2.45 -22.60
N ASP A 89 -2.71 3.11 -23.08
CA ASP A 89 -1.96 2.69 -24.27
C ASP A 89 -1.29 1.33 -24.04
N LEU A 90 -0.66 1.10 -22.89
CA LEU A 90 -0.08 -0.19 -22.52
C LEU A 90 -1.16 -1.28 -22.48
N GLN A 91 -2.33 -1.02 -21.88
CA GLN A 91 -3.43 -1.98 -21.87
C GLN A 91 -3.91 -2.31 -23.29
N GLN A 92 -4.03 -1.31 -24.15
CA GLN A 92 -4.43 -1.50 -25.55
C GLN A 92 -3.37 -2.31 -26.33
N GLN A 93 -2.10 -1.99 -26.17
CA GLN A 93 -1.00 -2.60 -26.91
C GLN A 93 -0.73 -4.05 -26.49
N TYR A 94 -0.69 -4.30 -25.17
CA TYR A 94 -0.25 -5.58 -24.61
C TYR A 94 -1.37 -6.45 -24.04
N GLY A 95 -2.62 -5.95 -24.01
CA GLY A 95 -3.75 -6.69 -23.42
C GLY A 95 -4.01 -8.04 -24.08
N SER A 96 -3.90 -8.13 -25.42
CA SER A 96 -4.02 -9.39 -26.15
C SER A 96 -2.85 -10.35 -25.94
N ALA A 97 -1.68 -9.83 -25.56
CA ALA A 97 -0.50 -10.62 -25.21
C ALA A 97 -0.52 -11.11 -23.76
N GLY A 98 -1.51 -10.72 -22.96
CA GLY A 98 -1.68 -11.19 -21.59
C GLY A 98 -1.46 -10.15 -20.49
N LEU A 99 -1.25 -8.87 -20.83
CA LEU A 99 -1.22 -7.79 -19.83
C LEU A 99 -2.62 -7.46 -19.32
N GLN A 100 -2.72 -7.21 -18.02
CA GLN A 100 -3.85 -6.53 -17.40
C GLN A 100 -3.36 -5.36 -16.54
N VAL A 101 -3.69 -4.15 -16.93
CA VAL A 101 -3.53 -2.97 -16.06
C VAL A 101 -4.68 -2.92 -15.07
N VAL A 102 -4.39 -2.70 -13.80
CA VAL A 102 -5.37 -2.56 -12.72
C VAL A 102 -5.04 -1.32 -11.92
N GLY A 103 -5.89 -0.31 -12.00
CA GLY A 103 -5.78 0.87 -11.14
C GLY A 103 -6.43 0.61 -9.79
N ILE A 104 -5.76 0.95 -8.69
CA ILE A 104 -6.32 0.86 -7.34
C ILE A 104 -6.35 2.27 -6.76
N ALA A 105 -7.56 2.81 -6.64
CA ALA A 105 -7.81 4.21 -6.27
C ALA A 105 -7.98 4.37 -4.75
N LEU A 106 -7.12 5.16 -4.12
CA LEU A 106 -7.25 5.62 -2.73
C LEU A 106 -8.19 6.84 -2.70
N ASP A 107 -9.50 6.58 -2.78
CA ASP A 107 -10.52 7.62 -2.88
C ASP A 107 -11.93 7.02 -2.74
N ASP A 108 -12.97 7.85 -2.60
CA ASP A 108 -14.35 7.38 -2.54
C ASP A 108 -14.90 6.93 -3.91
N ALA A 109 -15.77 5.92 -3.90
CA ALA A 109 -16.31 5.28 -5.12
C ALA A 109 -17.08 6.25 -6.03
N LYS A 110 -17.77 7.26 -5.47
CA LYS A 110 -18.56 8.23 -6.25
C LYS A 110 -17.64 9.17 -7.03
N THR A 111 -16.61 9.67 -6.38
CA THR A 111 -15.57 10.53 -6.97
C THR A 111 -14.84 9.78 -8.08
N VAL A 112 -14.37 8.55 -7.80
CA VAL A 112 -13.68 7.70 -8.77
C VAL A 112 -14.57 7.37 -9.97
N LYS A 113 -15.83 7.04 -9.76
CA LYS A 113 -16.79 6.77 -10.84
C LYS A 113 -16.98 7.97 -11.78
N GLY A 114 -17.07 9.18 -11.22
CA GLY A 114 -17.12 10.42 -11.99
C GLY A 114 -15.84 10.65 -12.80
N PHE A 115 -14.71 10.39 -12.19
CA PHE A 115 -13.38 10.50 -12.80
C PHE A 115 -13.21 9.53 -13.98
N ILE A 116 -13.51 8.23 -13.80
CA ILE A 116 -13.46 7.20 -14.86
C ILE A 116 -14.23 7.65 -16.10
N LYS A 117 -15.46 8.16 -15.89
CA LYS A 117 -16.31 8.65 -16.97
C LYS A 117 -15.71 9.86 -17.70
N THR A 118 -15.20 10.83 -16.95
CA THR A 118 -14.62 12.08 -17.49
C THR A 118 -13.37 11.83 -18.30
N TYR A 119 -12.46 10.99 -17.76
CA TYR A 119 -11.17 10.69 -18.39
C TYR A 119 -11.21 9.46 -19.30
N ARG A 120 -12.39 8.79 -19.43
CA ARG A 120 -12.61 7.62 -20.29
C ARG A 120 -11.62 6.49 -20.03
N ILE A 121 -11.34 6.21 -18.74
CA ILE A 121 -10.41 5.14 -18.36
C ILE A 121 -10.93 3.79 -18.87
N THR A 122 -10.07 3.02 -19.54
CA THR A 122 -10.43 1.78 -20.26
C THR A 122 -10.00 0.49 -19.55
N TYR A 123 -9.25 0.58 -18.47
CA TYR A 123 -8.83 -0.56 -17.67
C TYR A 123 -9.57 -0.62 -16.32
N PRO A 124 -9.66 -1.79 -15.67
CA PRO A 124 -10.33 -1.95 -14.37
C PRO A 124 -9.79 -1.01 -13.29
N ILE A 125 -10.72 -0.41 -12.54
CA ILE A 125 -10.41 0.41 -11.37
C ILE A 125 -11.07 -0.21 -10.14
N LEU A 126 -10.25 -0.54 -9.14
CA LEU A 126 -10.67 -0.87 -7.79
C LEU A 126 -10.62 0.40 -6.93
N VAL A 127 -11.42 0.44 -5.89
CA VAL A 127 -11.60 1.68 -5.13
C VAL A 127 -11.80 1.37 -3.64
N GLY A 128 -11.24 2.21 -2.79
CA GLY A 128 -11.40 2.17 -1.34
C GLY A 128 -10.54 3.22 -0.66
N GLU A 129 -10.61 3.26 0.63
CA GLU A 129 -9.86 4.21 1.46
C GLU A 129 -8.83 3.47 2.33
N ALA A 130 -9.21 3.08 3.55
CA ALA A 130 -8.30 2.39 4.47
C ALA A 130 -7.82 1.03 3.95
N ASP A 131 -8.71 0.25 3.34
CA ASP A 131 -8.43 -1.05 2.74
C ASP A 131 -7.46 -0.96 1.54
N VAL A 132 -7.60 0.07 0.71
CA VAL A 132 -6.65 0.38 -0.38
C VAL A 132 -5.31 0.84 0.18
N PHE A 133 -5.30 1.67 1.21
CA PHE A 133 -4.07 2.10 1.85
C PHE A 133 -3.30 0.91 2.44
N GLU A 134 -3.97 0.04 3.20
CA GLU A 134 -3.38 -1.19 3.76
C GLU A 134 -2.87 -2.13 2.66
N THR A 135 -3.64 -2.28 1.57
CA THR A 135 -3.22 -3.05 0.40
C THR A 135 -1.94 -2.45 -0.21
N SER A 136 -1.86 -1.14 -0.36
CA SER A 136 -0.68 -0.46 -0.88
C SER A 136 0.56 -0.69 -0.01
N LEU A 137 0.41 -0.63 1.32
CA LEU A 137 1.48 -0.97 2.27
C LEU A 137 1.93 -2.43 2.11
N ALA A 138 0.98 -3.37 2.01
CA ALA A 138 1.27 -4.80 1.81
C ALA A 138 2.04 -5.03 0.50
N TYR A 139 1.76 -4.25 -0.55
CA TYR A 139 2.48 -4.28 -1.82
C TYR A 139 3.82 -3.52 -1.80
N GLY A 140 4.33 -3.14 -0.62
CA GLY A 140 5.66 -2.57 -0.43
C GLY A 140 5.74 -1.05 -0.48
N ASN A 141 4.61 -0.33 -0.58
CA ASN A 141 4.55 1.12 -0.54
C ASN A 141 4.58 1.66 0.91
N GLY A 142 5.65 1.34 1.65
CA GLY A 142 5.76 1.69 3.08
C GLY A 142 5.71 3.19 3.38
N GLU A 143 6.02 4.03 2.41
CA GLU A 143 5.97 5.51 2.54
C GLU A 143 4.61 6.10 2.10
N GLY A 144 3.69 5.29 1.56
CA GLY A 144 2.37 5.75 1.08
C GLY A 144 2.44 6.72 -0.09
N VAL A 145 3.48 6.63 -0.93
CA VAL A 145 3.70 7.54 -2.08
C VAL A 145 2.73 7.21 -3.21
N LEU A 146 2.23 8.24 -3.92
CA LEU A 146 1.44 8.09 -5.14
C LEU A 146 2.04 8.93 -6.28
N PRO A 147 2.05 8.38 -7.53
CA PRO A 147 1.65 7.02 -7.89
C PRO A 147 2.66 5.97 -7.39
N TYR A 148 2.18 4.76 -7.16
CA TYR A 148 3.03 3.62 -6.86
C TYR A 148 2.61 2.43 -7.72
N SER A 149 3.57 1.74 -8.34
CA SER A 149 3.26 0.69 -9.30
C SER A 149 4.00 -0.60 -9.01
N VAL A 150 3.33 -1.72 -9.26
CA VAL A 150 3.86 -3.08 -9.08
C VAL A 150 3.54 -3.92 -10.31
N LEU A 151 4.56 -4.57 -10.88
CA LEU A 151 4.40 -5.53 -11.97
C LEU A 151 4.49 -6.95 -11.41
N VAL A 152 3.44 -7.73 -11.64
CA VAL A 152 3.31 -9.12 -11.20
C VAL A 152 3.20 -10.00 -12.44
N ASP A 153 4.00 -11.06 -12.53
CA ASP A 153 3.93 -11.97 -13.66
C ASP A 153 2.73 -12.94 -13.59
N LYS A 154 2.51 -13.70 -14.64
CA LYS A 154 1.41 -14.68 -14.77
C LYS A 154 1.44 -15.80 -13.73
N THR A 155 2.55 -15.98 -13.00
CA THR A 155 2.69 -16.96 -11.91
C THR A 155 2.44 -16.35 -10.53
N GLY A 156 2.21 -15.02 -10.47
CA GLY A 156 1.95 -14.29 -9.24
C GLY A 156 3.21 -13.76 -8.56
N ILE A 157 4.36 -13.81 -9.20
CA ILE A 157 5.62 -13.30 -8.65
C ILE A 157 5.79 -11.81 -8.99
N VAL A 158 6.10 -11.00 -7.98
CA VAL A 158 6.42 -9.58 -8.16
C VAL A 158 7.73 -9.45 -8.92
N ARG A 159 7.71 -8.78 -10.06
CA ARG A 159 8.88 -8.59 -10.94
C ARG A 159 9.47 -7.19 -10.86
N TRP A 160 8.66 -6.22 -10.48
CA TRP A 160 9.11 -4.83 -10.39
C TRP A 160 8.19 -4.02 -9.49
N GLN A 161 8.76 -3.00 -8.85
CA GLN A 161 8.08 -2.02 -8.02
C GLN A 161 8.67 -0.64 -8.28
N TYR A 162 7.82 0.39 -8.26
CA TYR A 162 8.29 1.75 -8.49
C TYR A 162 7.39 2.79 -7.82
N ALA A 163 8.02 3.72 -7.09
CA ALA A 163 7.38 4.90 -6.52
C ALA A 163 7.60 6.11 -7.45
N GLY A 164 6.53 6.70 -7.94
CA GLY A 164 6.55 7.82 -8.88
C GLY A 164 6.01 7.48 -10.27
N ILE A 165 6.11 8.43 -11.21
CA ILE A 165 5.61 8.28 -12.59
C ILE A 165 6.44 7.24 -13.35
N ILE A 166 5.78 6.24 -13.91
CA ILE A 166 6.40 5.19 -14.71
C ILE A 166 7.01 5.79 -15.99
N GLN A 167 8.23 5.37 -16.31
CA GLN A 167 8.83 5.68 -17.60
C GLN A 167 8.42 4.64 -18.65
N HIS A 168 7.86 5.09 -19.77
CA HIS A 168 7.33 4.24 -20.84
C HIS A 168 8.34 3.18 -21.31
N ASP A 169 9.57 3.58 -21.62
CA ASP A 169 10.60 2.67 -22.15
C ASP A 169 10.96 1.59 -21.13
N LYS A 170 11.01 1.96 -19.84
CA LYS A 170 11.32 1.00 -18.78
C LYS A 170 10.25 -0.06 -18.64
N ILE A 171 8.98 0.33 -18.59
CA ILE A 171 7.88 -0.63 -18.43
C ILE A 171 7.68 -1.48 -19.69
N SER A 172 7.83 -0.90 -20.88
CA SER A 172 7.74 -1.63 -22.15
C SER A 172 8.80 -2.71 -22.29
N SER A 173 10.04 -2.42 -21.86
CA SER A 173 11.11 -3.43 -21.82
C SER A 173 10.75 -4.61 -20.91
N LEU A 174 10.28 -4.33 -19.68
CA LEU A 174 9.87 -5.38 -18.73
C LEU A 174 8.68 -6.22 -19.25
N LEU A 175 7.70 -5.56 -19.89
CA LEU A 175 6.57 -6.28 -20.49
C LEU A 175 7.00 -7.18 -21.65
N SER A 176 7.95 -6.75 -22.48
CA SER A 176 8.47 -7.55 -23.58
C SER A 176 9.22 -8.82 -23.11
N GLU A 177 9.74 -8.82 -21.90
CA GLU A 177 10.40 -9.98 -21.30
C GLU A 177 9.42 -10.95 -20.62
N LEU A 178 8.25 -10.48 -20.20
CA LEU A 178 7.31 -11.23 -19.37
C LEU A 178 6.07 -11.76 -20.12
N LEU A 179 5.77 -11.21 -21.29
CA LEU A 179 4.63 -11.58 -22.13
C LEU A 179 5.04 -12.47 -23.29
#